data_a4b86e72028bdb509aa2c28065a6cf50
#
_entry.id   a4b86e72028bdb509aa2c28065a6cf50
#
_cell.length_a   1.000
_cell.length_b   1.000
_cell.length_c   1.000
_cell.angle_alpha   90.00
_cell.angle_beta   90.00
_cell.angle_gamma   90.00
#
_symmetry.space_group_name_H-M   'P 1'
#
loop_
_entity.id
_entity.type
_entity.pdbx_description
1 polymer ?
#
loop_
_entity_poly.entity_id
_entity_poly.type
_entity_poly.pdbx_seq_one_letter_code
_entity_poly.pdbx_strand_id
1 'polypeptide(L)'
;MNRILSTIRRVRSASTKILAATIVLLIAVAVSYRLHSTYQNRAWWHDGPFFILNSEDLTLDIFRRYSAEWYTIALPRDVYTVVPGGYGLYPIGAIPELAKVEQKDSSFILMSVATAIGLPIDSLAQTLQWWDRLALWRAQRELTSDHEFIDLGSAIITREEQRSDGSKVVKVDHEELARFYGIRFWDKAIVDEDLSIAVYNATDAEGVAGTVSRMLENIGVRVVESSNWAGDRPTTCVIVTTASSSETVTVRRIKQFFHCTIAVREEIPERFDAQVVIGGW
;
A
#
# COMPACT_ATOMS: atom_id res chain seq x y z
N MET A 1 -43.90 25.51 53.15
CA MET A 1 -44.06 24.66 51.98
C MET A 1 -43.27 25.13 50.75
N ASN A 2 -43.26 26.44 50.40
CA ASN A 2 -42.56 26.99 49.22
C ASN A 2 -41.01 26.84 49.21
N ARG A 3 -40.30 26.82 50.32
CA ARG A 3 -38.84 26.66 50.36
C ARG A 3 -38.35 25.25 50.01
N ILE A 4 -39.12 24.24 50.38
CA ILE A 4 -38.76 22.84 50.09
C ILE A 4 -38.92 22.54 48.60
N LEU A 5 -39.98 23.05 47.96
CA LEU A 5 -40.20 22.90 46.47
C LEU A 5 -39.16 23.62 45.66
N SER A 6 -38.62 24.78 46.08
CA SER A 6 -37.57 25.50 45.38
C SER A 6 -36.21 24.77 45.47
N THR A 7 -35.92 24.12 46.59
CA THR A 7 -34.70 23.33 46.78
C THR A 7 -34.73 22.05 45.92
N ILE A 8 -35.86 21.34 45.85
CA ILE A 8 -36.01 20.16 45.02
C ILE A 8 -35.87 20.52 43.50
N ARG A 9 -36.40 21.63 43.06
CA ARG A 9 -36.26 22.11 41.69
C ARG A 9 -34.81 22.47 41.33
N ARG A 10 -34.04 23.08 42.25
CA ARG A 10 -32.60 23.41 42.07
C ARG A 10 -31.74 22.13 41.98
N VAL A 11 -31.98 21.15 42.84
CA VAL A 11 -31.24 19.89 42.84
C VAL A 11 -31.52 19.10 41.57
N ARG A 12 -32.77 19.06 41.10
CA ARG A 12 -33.14 18.39 39.86
C ARG A 12 -32.54 19.07 38.62
N SER A 13 -32.44 20.40 38.60
CA SER A 13 -31.78 21.16 37.53
C SER A 13 -30.25 20.99 37.53
N ALA A 14 -29.63 20.84 38.72
CA ALA A 14 -28.19 20.59 38.81
C ALA A 14 -27.83 19.19 38.32
N SER A 15 -28.61 18.15 38.73
CA SER A 15 -28.34 16.78 38.30
C SER A 15 -28.53 16.58 36.78
N THR A 16 -29.52 17.23 36.17
CA THR A 16 -29.67 17.18 34.70
C THR A 16 -28.55 17.87 33.95
N LYS A 17 -28.00 18.98 34.46
CA LYS A 17 -26.83 19.65 33.86
C LYS A 17 -25.56 18.80 34.00
N ILE A 18 -25.36 18.16 35.16
CA ILE A 18 -24.23 17.25 35.35
C ILE A 18 -24.34 16.06 34.40
N LEU A 19 -25.52 15.43 34.28
CA LEU A 19 -25.75 14.33 33.37
C LEU A 19 -25.48 14.73 31.92
N ALA A 20 -26.00 15.90 31.49
CA ALA A 20 -25.73 16.40 30.14
C ALA A 20 -24.24 16.68 29.90
N ALA A 21 -23.53 17.27 30.86
CA ALA A 21 -22.10 17.50 30.78
C ALA A 21 -21.31 16.19 30.69
N THR A 22 -21.70 15.16 31.47
CA THR A 22 -21.08 13.84 31.40
C THR A 22 -21.30 13.16 30.05
N ILE A 23 -22.51 13.25 29.49
CA ILE A 23 -22.79 12.70 28.14
C ILE A 23 -21.95 13.41 27.08
N VAL A 24 -21.88 14.74 27.11
CA VAL A 24 -21.04 15.52 26.17
C VAL A 24 -19.58 15.13 26.29
N LEU A 25 -19.07 14.97 27.51
CA LEU A 25 -17.69 14.53 27.75
C LEU A 25 -17.41 13.14 27.19
N LEU A 26 -18.32 12.18 27.41
CA LEU A 26 -18.19 10.82 26.87
C LEU A 26 -18.21 10.81 25.33
N ILE A 27 -19.08 11.61 24.73
CA ILE A 27 -19.11 11.76 23.26
C ILE A 27 -17.78 12.36 22.77
N ALA A 28 -17.28 13.41 23.41
CA ALA A 28 -16.01 14.04 23.04
C ALA A 28 -14.84 13.06 23.15
N VAL A 29 -14.78 12.25 24.19
CA VAL A 29 -13.76 11.21 24.36
C VAL A 29 -13.87 10.15 23.27
N ALA A 30 -15.09 9.65 23.00
CA ALA A 30 -15.33 8.66 21.95
C ALA A 30 -14.94 9.19 20.55
N VAL A 31 -15.31 10.43 20.24
CA VAL A 31 -14.94 11.10 18.98
C VAL A 31 -13.43 11.27 18.88
N SER A 32 -12.78 11.76 19.95
CA SER A 32 -11.33 11.94 19.99
C SER A 32 -10.59 10.62 19.80
N TYR A 33 -11.04 9.56 20.48
CA TYR A 33 -10.49 8.21 20.30
C TYR A 33 -10.63 7.72 18.85
N ARG A 34 -11.79 7.91 18.26
CA ARG A 34 -12.06 7.49 16.87
C ARG A 34 -11.22 8.29 15.87
N LEU A 35 -11.10 9.60 16.06
CA LEU A 35 -10.23 10.46 15.24
C LEU A 35 -8.75 10.05 15.38
N HIS A 36 -8.30 9.80 16.58
CA HIS A 36 -6.93 9.34 16.83
C HIS A 36 -6.66 7.98 16.17
N SER A 37 -7.57 7.02 16.33
CA SER A 37 -7.45 5.69 15.71
C SER A 37 -7.41 5.77 14.18
N THR A 38 -8.28 6.57 13.55
CA THR A 38 -8.26 6.75 12.10
C THR A 38 -7.00 7.47 11.61
N TYR A 39 -6.48 8.42 12.39
CA TYR A 39 -5.23 9.10 12.09
C TYR A 39 -4.02 8.16 12.15
N GLN A 40 -3.96 7.25 13.12
CA GLN A 40 -2.89 6.25 13.25
C GLN A 40 -2.90 5.24 12.10
N ASN A 41 -4.09 4.93 11.56
CA ASN A 41 -4.29 3.98 10.47
C ASN A 41 -4.30 4.63 9.07
N ARG A 42 -3.83 5.88 8.94
CA ARG A 42 -3.75 6.54 7.63
C ARG A 42 -2.74 5.83 6.74
N ALA A 43 -3.05 5.74 5.44
CA ALA A 43 -2.17 5.10 4.47
C ALA A 43 -0.90 5.94 4.25
N TRP A 44 -1.03 7.27 4.16
CA TRP A 44 0.11 8.18 4.01
C TRP A 44 0.61 8.68 5.38
N TRP A 45 1.41 7.87 6.05
CA TRP A 45 1.91 8.15 7.40
C TRP A 45 3.35 8.68 7.46
N HIS A 46 4.09 8.64 6.34
CA HIS A 46 5.49 9.05 6.22
C HIS A 46 5.67 10.03 5.04
N ASP A 47 6.85 10.64 4.93
CA ASP A 47 7.12 11.66 3.92
C ASP A 47 7.62 11.09 2.57
N GLY A 48 7.71 9.77 2.44
CA GLY A 48 8.08 9.07 1.21
C GLY A 48 7.03 9.13 0.11
N PRO A 49 7.31 8.50 -1.05
CA PRO A 49 6.35 8.43 -2.15
C PRO A 49 5.06 7.73 -1.72
N PHE A 50 3.93 8.27 -2.17
CA PHE A 50 2.61 7.72 -1.93
C PHE A 50 1.94 7.40 -3.25
N PHE A 51 1.61 6.13 -3.45
CA PHE A 51 1.14 5.56 -4.72
C PHE A 51 -0.37 5.33 -4.66
N ILE A 52 -1.13 6.04 -5.49
CA ILE A 52 -2.59 5.97 -5.53
C ILE A 52 -3.05 5.51 -6.90
N LEU A 53 -3.76 4.39 -6.95
CA LEU A 53 -4.37 3.89 -8.17
C LEU A 53 -5.80 4.42 -8.33
N ASN A 54 -6.06 5.11 -9.44
CA ASN A 54 -7.41 5.34 -9.93
C ASN A 54 -7.80 4.19 -10.85
N SER A 55 -8.63 3.28 -10.37
CA SER A 55 -9.00 2.08 -11.13
C SER A 55 -10.01 2.35 -12.26
N GLU A 56 -10.68 3.50 -12.29
CA GLU A 56 -11.62 3.88 -13.35
C GLU A 56 -10.88 4.37 -14.59
N ASP A 57 -9.93 5.29 -14.38
CA ASP A 57 -9.12 5.87 -15.45
C ASP A 57 -7.88 5.05 -15.78
N LEU A 58 -7.52 4.09 -14.92
CA LEU A 58 -6.27 3.33 -14.95
C LEU A 58 -5.05 4.27 -14.95
N THR A 59 -5.02 5.16 -13.98
CA THR A 59 -3.88 6.03 -13.72
C THR A 59 -3.30 5.76 -12.34
N LEU A 60 -1.99 5.82 -12.24
CA LEU A 60 -1.27 5.77 -10.98
C LEU A 60 -0.73 7.16 -10.67
N ASP A 61 -1.25 7.78 -9.63
CA ASP A 61 -0.73 9.04 -9.11
C ASP A 61 0.32 8.77 -8.04
N ILE A 62 1.47 9.42 -8.15
CA ILE A 62 2.59 9.29 -7.22
C ILE A 62 2.92 10.68 -6.68
N PHE A 63 2.73 10.83 -5.38
CA PHE A 63 3.01 12.08 -4.67
C PHE A 63 4.30 11.92 -3.85
N ARG A 64 5.26 12.82 -4.07
CA ARG A 64 6.51 12.87 -3.31
C ARG A 64 6.55 14.18 -2.51
N ARG A 65 6.17 14.10 -1.24
CA ARG A 65 6.05 15.28 -0.38
C ARG A 65 7.39 16.00 -0.19
N TYR A 66 8.48 15.24 -0.04
CA TYR A 66 9.79 15.82 0.25
C TYR A 66 10.37 16.63 -0.91
N SER A 67 10.17 16.19 -2.16
CA SER A 67 10.66 16.86 -3.37
C SER A 67 9.62 17.76 -4.02
N ALA A 68 8.41 17.85 -3.48
CA ALA A 68 7.27 18.56 -4.04
C ALA A 68 6.97 18.16 -5.51
N GLU A 69 7.10 16.86 -5.81
CA GLU A 69 6.88 16.29 -7.14
C GLU A 69 5.57 15.49 -7.18
N TRP A 70 4.90 15.57 -8.32
CA TRP A 70 3.70 14.78 -8.60
C TRP A 70 3.80 14.17 -10.00
N TYR A 71 3.64 12.85 -10.06
CA TYR A 71 3.61 12.09 -11.32
C TYR A 71 2.24 11.46 -11.50
N THR A 72 1.71 11.49 -12.73
CA THR A 72 0.57 10.67 -13.13
C THR A 72 1.02 9.73 -14.23
N ILE A 73 0.94 8.44 -13.98
CA ILE A 73 1.29 7.38 -14.93
C ILE A 73 -0.01 6.80 -15.50
N ALA A 74 -0.23 6.96 -16.81
CA ALA A 74 -1.33 6.29 -17.49
C ALA A 74 -0.95 4.84 -17.78
N LEU A 75 -1.79 3.90 -17.38
CA LEU A 75 -1.56 2.47 -17.55
C LEU A 75 -2.23 1.95 -18.83
N PRO A 76 -1.52 1.19 -19.68
CA PRO A 76 -2.08 0.65 -20.92
C PRO A 76 -3.14 -0.41 -20.61
N ARG A 77 -4.35 -0.24 -21.17
CA ARG A 77 -5.51 -1.09 -20.89
C ARG A 77 -5.41 -2.49 -21.50
N ASP A 78 -4.74 -2.62 -22.62
CA ASP A 78 -4.61 -3.81 -23.46
C ASP A 78 -3.35 -4.64 -23.20
N VAL A 79 -2.50 -4.20 -22.28
CA VAL A 79 -1.32 -4.95 -21.86
C VAL A 79 -1.71 -6.01 -20.83
N TYR A 80 -1.18 -7.21 -21.03
CA TYR A 80 -1.49 -8.39 -20.23
C TYR A 80 -0.52 -8.53 -19.06
N THR A 81 -1.08 -8.92 -17.91
CA THR A 81 -0.33 -9.28 -16.71
C THR A 81 -0.82 -10.60 -16.14
N VAL A 82 0.03 -11.25 -15.35
CA VAL A 82 -0.37 -12.41 -14.55
C VAL A 82 -1.11 -11.90 -13.33
N VAL A 83 -2.39 -12.29 -13.19
CA VAL A 83 -3.20 -11.91 -12.04
C VAL A 83 -2.97 -12.92 -10.92
N PRO A 84 -2.65 -12.46 -9.68
CA PRO A 84 -2.47 -13.30 -8.51
C PRO A 84 -3.69 -14.18 -8.21
N GLY A 85 -3.48 -15.29 -7.49
CA GLY A 85 -4.57 -16.22 -7.13
C GLY A 85 -4.93 -17.25 -8.21
N GLY A 86 -4.05 -17.46 -9.21
CA GLY A 86 -4.23 -18.52 -10.22
C GLY A 86 -5.16 -18.15 -11.36
N TYR A 87 -5.57 -16.89 -11.48
CA TYR A 87 -6.45 -16.41 -12.56
C TYR A 87 -5.79 -16.43 -13.95
N GLY A 88 -4.46 -16.43 -14.02
CA GLY A 88 -3.73 -16.44 -15.27
C GLY A 88 -3.54 -15.03 -15.86
N LEU A 89 -3.51 -14.95 -17.21
CA LEU A 89 -3.22 -13.72 -17.95
C LEU A 89 -4.49 -12.93 -18.25
N TYR A 90 -4.55 -11.67 -17.76
CA TYR A 90 -5.62 -10.72 -18.07
C TYR A 90 -5.05 -9.39 -18.52
N PRO A 91 -5.76 -8.65 -19.41
CA PRO A 91 -5.39 -7.27 -19.70
C PRO A 91 -5.60 -6.40 -18.47
N ILE A 92 -4.71 -5.44 -18.22
CA ILE A 92 -4.76 -4.54 -17.04
C ILE A 92 -6.14 -3.86 -16.95
N GLY A 93 -6.72 -3.47 -18.11
CA GLY A 93 -8.02 -2.83 -18.18
C GLY A 93 -9.20 -3.69 -17.71
N ALA A 94 -9.06 -5.02 -17.69
CA ALA A 94 -10.11 -5.94 -17.25
C ALA A 94 -10.03 -6.28 -15.73
N ILE A 95 -8.95 -5.92 -15.04
CA ILE A 95 -8.74 -6.28 -13.63
C ILE A 95 -9.85 -5.75 -12.71
N PRO A 96 -10.30 -4.47 -12.81
CA PRO A 96 -11.38 -3.96 -11.97
C PRO A 96 -12.71 -4.70 -12.14
N GLU A 97 -13.01 -5.12 -13.38
CA GLU A 97 -14.24 -5.88 -13.66
C GLU A 97 -14.11 -7.33 -13.18
N LEU A 98 -12.95 -7.95 -13.37
CA LEU A 98 -12.66 -9.28 -12.82
C LEU A 98 -12.85 -9.29 -11.29
N ALA A 99 -12.35 -8.27 -10.59
CA ALA A 99 -12.52 -8.14 -9.15
C ALA A 99 -13.99 -8.09 -8.72
N LYS A 100 -14.84 -7.40 -9.49
CA LYS A 100 -16.30 -7.36 -9.23
C LYS A 100 -16.97 -8.71 -9.46
N VAL A 101 -16.67 -9.37 -10.59
CA VAL A 101 -17.24 -10.69 -10.93
C VAL A 101 -16.84 -11.73 -9.89
N GLU A 102 -15.59 -11.75 -9.48
CA GLU A 102 -15.03 -12.68 -8.49
C GLU A 102 -15.26 -12.25 -7.03
N GLN A 103 -15.99 -11.14 -6.79
CA GLN A 103 -16.29 -10.59 -5.46
C GLN A 103 -15.02 -10.38 -4.62
N LYS A 104 -13.93 -9.95 -5.26
CA LYS A 104 -12.66 -9.63 -4.60
C LYS A 104 -12.67 -8.21 -4.05
N ASP A 105 -11.91 -8.02 -3.00
CA ASP A 105 -11.72 -6.71 -2.38
C ASP A 105 -10.73 -5.82 -3.15
N SER A 106 -10.50 -4.62 -2.64
CA SER A 106 -9.58 -3.67 -3.25
C SER A 106 -8.12 -4.16 -3.29
N SER A 107 -7.72 -5.03 -2.36
CA SER A 107 -6.35 -5.55 -2.31
C SER A 107 -6.00 -6.39 -3.54
N PHE A 108 -6.98 -7.11 -4.09
CA PHE A 108 -6.83 -7.85 -5.32
C PHE A 108 -6.50 -6.95 -6.52
N ILE A 109 -7.19 -5.82 -6.65
CA ILE A 109 -6.92 -4.85 -7.73
C ILE A 109 -5.52 -4.24 -7.54
N LEU A 110 -5.21 -3.78 -6.32
CA LEU A 110 -3.92 -3.18 -6.00
C LEU A 110 -2.77 -4.14 -6.32
N MET A 111 -2.86 -5.39 -5.87
CA MET A 111 -1.81 -6.39 -6.08
C MET A 111 -1.66 -6.78 -7.56
N SER A 112 -2.78 -6.95 -8.27
CA SER A 112 -2.75 -7.30 -9.70
C SER A 112 -2.12 -6.20 -10.55
N VAL A 113 -2.46 -4.94 -10.29
CA VAL A 113 -1.87 -3.80 -11.01
C VAL A 113 -0.42 -3.60 -10.57
N ALA A 114 -0.11 -3.70 -9.27
CA ALA A 114 1.26 -3.62 -8.77
C ALA A 114 2.18 -4.66 -9.42
N THR A 115 1.69 -5.90 -9.58
CA THR A 115 2.40 -6.96 -10.31
C THR A 115 2.68 -6.57 -11.76
N ALA A 116 1.72 -5.95 -12.44
CA ALA A 116 1.87 -5.51 -13.82
C ALA A 116 2.93 -4.44 -13.98
N ILE A 117 2.95 -3.44 -13.09
CA ILE A 117 3.80 -2.26 -13.21
C ILE A 117 5.09 -2.36 -12.39
N GLY A 118 5.24 -3.38 -11.54
CA GLY A 118 6.43 -3.53 -10.70
C GLY A 118 6.61 -2.44 -9.64
N LEU A 119 5.54 -1.73 -9.26
CA LEU A 119 5.53 -0.76 -8.16
C LEU A 119 4.49 -1.15 -7.14
N PRO A 120 4.78 -1.06 -5.84
CA PRO A 120 3.76 -1.26 -4.82
C PRO A 120 2.77 -0.08 -4.83
N ILE A 121 1.52 -0.35 -4.49
CA ILE A 121 0.45 0.65 -4.51
C ILE A 121 -0.13 0.76 -3.10
N ASP A 122 -0.24 1.98 -2.58
CA ASP A 122 -0.69 2.23 -1.21
C ASP A 122 -2.21 2.15 -1.05
N SER A 123 -2.95 2.65 -2.04
CA SER A 123 -4.41 2.73 -1.94
C SER A 123 -5.08 2.92 -3.30
N LEU A 124 -6.37 2.59 -3.38
CA LEU A 124 -7.24 3.07 -4.44
C LEU A 124 -7.74 4.48 -4.14
N ALA A 125 -7.86 5.32 -5.16
CA ALA A 125 -8.40 6.68 -5.03
C ALA A 125 -9.80 6.69 -4.38
N GLN A 126 -10.63 5.68 -4.71
CA GLN A 126 -12.00 5.53 -4.23
C GLN A 126 -12.07 5.17 -2.74
N THR A 127 -11.07 4.45 -2.20
CA THR A 127 -11.05 3.95 -0.82
C THR A 127 -10.22 4.80 0.15
N LEU A 128 -9.64 5.90 -0.33
CA LEU A 128 -8.84 6.81 0.49
C LEU A 128 -9.61 7.31 1.71
N GLN A 129 -8.97 7.22 2.87
CA GLN A 129 -9.49 7.80 4.11
C GLN A 129 -9.50 9.33 4.02
N TRP A 130 -10.37 9.98 4.79
CA TRP A 130 -10.50 11.44 4.76
C TRP A 130 -9.21 12.17 5.20
N TRP A 131 -8.41 11.57 6.08
CA TRP A 131 -7.10 12.11 6.49
C TRP A 131 -6.10 12.13 5.32
N ASP A 132 -6.07 11.05 4.53
CA ASP A 132 -5.21 10.97 3.35
C ASP A 132 -5.68 11.95 2.27
N ARG A 133 -7.01 12.06 2.07
CA ARG A 133 -7.57 13.08 1.16
C ARG A 133 -7.21 14.50 1.57
N LEU A 134 -7.25 14.80 2.87
CA LEU A 134 -6.85 16.12 3.39
C LEU A 134 -5.35 16.36 3.19
N ALA A 135 -4.51 15.34 3.42
CA ALA A 135 -3.07 15.42 3.21
C ALA A 135 -2.75 15.65 1.72
N LEU A 136 -3.41 14.91 0.80
CA LEU A 136 -3.28 15.08 -0.64
C LEU A 136 -3.71 16.48 -1.10
N TRP A 137 -4.86 16.95 -0.64
CA TRP A 137 -5.34 18.29 -0.98
C TRP A 137 -4.37 19.39 -0.54
N ARG A 138 -3.70 19.24 0.62
CA ARG A 138 -2.64 20.15 1.05
C ARG A 138 -1.41 20.02 0.16
N ALA A 139 -0.95 18.79 -0.10
CA ALA A 139 0.19 18.53 -0.96
C ALA A 139 -0.03 19.13 -2.35
N GLN A 140 -1.18 18.91 -2.99
CA GLN A 140 -1.52 19.46 -4.30
C GLN A 140 -1.47 21.00 -4.35
N ARG A 141 -1.76 21.69 -3.25
CA ARG A 141 -1.64 23.15 -3.18
C ARG A 141 -0.19 23.64 -3.08
N GLU A 142 0.67 22.82 -2.49
CA GLU A 142 2.10 23.10 -2.36
C GLU A 142 2.88 22.71 -3.64
N LEU A 143 2.36 21.74 -4.39
CA LEU A 143 2.92 21.15 -5.63
C LEU A 143 2.54 21.94 -6.88
N THR A 144 2.69 23.24 -6.90
CA THR A 144 2.15 24.12 -7.97
C THR A 144 2.93 24.09 -9.28
N SER A 145 4.07 23.39 -9.42
CA SER A 145 4.92 23.58 -10.61
C SER A 145 5.33 22.32 -11.36
N ASP A 146 5.47 21.15 -10.75
CA ASP A 146 6.09 20.00 -11.43
C ASP A 146 5.17 18.75 -11.43
N HIS A 147 4.08 18.84 -12.20
CA HIS A 147 3.26 17.68 -12.54
C HIS A 147 3.76 17.07 -13.86
N GLU A 148 4.30 15.86 -13.79
CA GLU A 148 4.75 15.11 -14.98
C GLU A 148 3.71 14.04 -15.31
N PHE A 149 3.22 14.04 -16.55
CA PHE A 149 2.34 13.00 -17.08
C PHE A 149 3.16 12.00 -17.89
N ILE A 150 3.07 10.72 -17.57
CA ILE A 150 3.80 9.62 -18.19
C ILE A 150 2.79 8.63 -18.77
N ASP A 151 2.84 8.42 -20.08
CA ASP A 151 2.04 7.39 -20.75
C ASP A 151 2.90 6.14 -20.97
N LEU A 152 2.68 5.09 -20.19
CA LEU A 152 3.40 3.82 -20.33
C LEU A 152 3.05 3.09 -21.64
N GLY A 153 1.92 3.40 -22.25
CA GLY A 153 1.55 2.83 -23.55
C GLY A 153 2.34 3.40 -24.73
N SER A 154 2.79 4.66 -24.61
CA SER A 154 3.62 5.33 -25.62
C SER A 154 5.12 5.09 -25.45
N ALA A 155 5.56 4.71 -24.25
CA ALA A 155 6.94 4.34 -23.98
C ALA A 155 7.22 2.92 -24.49
N ILE A 156 8.44 2.65 -24.96
CA ILE A 156 8.89 1.35 -25.48
C ILE A 156 9.12 0.37 -24.29
N ILE A 157 8.09 0.17 -23.48
CA ILE A 157 8.13 -0.64 -22.24
C ILE A 157 7.34 -1.94 -22.40
N THR A 158 6.87 -2.23 -23.62
CA THR A 158 6.05 -3.41 -23.86
C THR A 158 6.75 -4.35 -24.83
N ARG A 159 6.56 -5.66 -24.59
CA ARG A 159 7.08 -6.74 -25.45
C ARG A 159 5.93 -7.62 -25.95
N GLU A 160 5.91 -7.91 -27.27
CA GLU A 160 5.03 -8.93 -27.81
C GLU A 160 5.56 -10.33 -27.45
N GLU A 161 4.68 -11.16 -26.94
CA GLU A 161 4.95 -12.58 -26.67
C GLU A 161 3.93 -13.43 -27.40
N GLN A 162 4.41 -14.45 -28.12
CA GLN A 162 3.54 -15.41 -28.80
C GLN A 162 3.18 -16.55 -27.83
N ARG A 163 1.89 -16.77 -27.65
CA ARG A 163 1.37 -17.89 -26.83
C ARG A 163 1.48 -19.21 -27.59
N SER A 164 1.37 -20.32 -26.86
CA SER A 164 1.37 -21.67 -27.43
C SER A 164 0.22 -21.92 -28.41
N ASP A 165 -0.89 -21.17 -28.31
CA ASP A 165 -2.02 -21.21 -29.23
C ASP A 165 -1.84 -20.36 -30.51
N GLY A 166 -0.66 -19.71 -30.64
CA GLY A 166 -0.35 -18.84 -31.79
C GLY A 166 -0.84 -17.39 -31.62
N SER A 167 -1.64 -17.08 -30.62
CA SER A 167 -2.06 -15.70 -30.33
C SER A 167 -0.89 -14.86 -29.83
N LYS A 168 -0.92 -13.55 -30.13
CA LYS A 168 0.04 -12.58 -29.63
C LYS A 168 -0.55 -11.83 -28.46
N VAL A 169 0.20 -11.68 -27.41
CA VAL A 169 -0.13 -10.83 -26.25
C VAL A 169 0.97 -9.81 -26.04
N VAL A 170 0.60 -8.62 -25.60
CA VAL A 170 1.53 -7.57 -25.23
C VAL A 170 1.68 -7.60 -23.71
N LYS A 171 2.89 -7.72 -23.24
CA LYS A 171 3.24 -7.70 -21.81
C LYS A 171 4.16 -6.55 -21.50
N VAL A 172 4.19 -6.13 -20.23
CA VAL A 172 5.19 -5.18 -19.74
C VAL A 172 6.57 -5.86 -19.74
N ASP A 173 7.56 -5.19 -20.31
CA ASP A 173 8.96 -5.55 -20.12
C ASP A 173 9.47 -4.94 -18.81
N HIS A 174 9.56 -5.78 -17.78
CA HIS A 174 9.94 -5.33 -16.44
C HIS A 174 11.38 -4.82 -16.34
N GLU A 175 12.28 -5.24 -17.22
CA GLU A 175 13.65 -4.74 -17.23
C GLU A 175 13.71 -3.32 -17.79
N GLU A 176 13.02 -3.08 -18.89
CA GLU A 176 12.90 -1.72 -19.47
C GLU A 176 12.16 -0.80 -18.51
N LEU A 177 11.09 -1.31 -17.89
CA LEU A 177 10.32 -0.55 -16.90
C LEU A 177 11.17 -0.17 -15.67
N ALA A 178 11.97 -1.10 -15.14
CA ALA A 178 12.89 -0.82 -14.03
C ALA A 178 13.97 0.22 -14.42
N ARG A 179 14.51 0.15 -15.64
CA ARG A 179 15.44 1.17 -16.16
C ARG A 179 14.77 2.53 -16.29
N PHE A 180 13.51 2.56 -16.75
CA PHE A 180 12.72 3.78 -16.87
C PHE A 180 12.47 4.42 -15.49
N TYR A 181 12.13 3.61 -14.49
CA TYR A 181 11.94 4.09 -13.11
C TYR A 181 13.26 4.60 -12.52
N GLY A 182 14.37 3.87 -12.70
CA GLY A 182 15.65 4.21 -12.11
C GLY A 182 15.52 4.48 -10.62
N ILE A 183 15.98 5.65 -10.18
CA ILE A 183 15.87 6.12 -8.79
C ILE A 183 14.66 7.05 -8.57
N ARG A 184 13.84 7.26 -9.60
CA ARG A 184 12.79 8.30 -9.63
C ARG A 184 11.74 8.10 -8.53
N PHE A 185 11.42 6.85 -8.20
CA PHE A 185 10.41 6.51 -7.20
C PHE A 185 10.99 5.94 -5.90
N TRP A 186 12.29 6.06 -5.69
CA TRP A 186 12.92 5.63 -4.45
C TRP A 186 12.39 6.43 -3.26
N ASP A 187 12.10 5.72 -2.18
CA ASP A 187 11.81 6.31 -0.89
C ASP A 187 13.13 6.59 -0.16
N LYS A 188 13.43 7.87 0.03
CA LYS A 188 14.69 8.28 0.66
C LYS A 188 14.87 7.66 2.06
N ALA A 189 13.80 7.53 2.84
CA ALA A 189 13.89 6.94 4.17
C ALA A 189 14.28 5.45 4.11
N ILE A 190 13.75 4.71 3.13
CA ILE A 190 14.13 3.30 2.88
C ILE A 190 15.59 3.20 2.48
N VAL A 191 16.05 4.06 1.55
CA VAL A 191 17.44 4.07 1.10
C VAL A 191 18.40 4.45 2.24
N ASP A 192 18.04 5.42 3.07
CA ASP A 192 18.85 5.86 4.21
C ASP A 192 18.95 4.77 5.31
N GLU A 193 17.92 3.93 5.47
CA GLU A 193 17.95 2.78 6.40
C GLU A 193 18.84 1.64 5.90
N ASP A 194 19.01 1.48 4.60
CA ASP A 194 19.85 0.47 3.91
C ASP A 194 19.71 -0.96 4.44
N LEU A 195 18.49 -1.38 4.78
CA LEU A 195 18.23 -2.71 5.33
C LEU A 195 18.40 -3.80 4.27
N SER A 196 19.06 -4.91 4.64
CA SER A 196 19.19 -6.11 3.81
C SER A 196 17.94 -6.99 3.94
N ILE A 197 17.16 -7.09 2.89
CA ILE A 197 15.89 -7.82 2.88
C ILE A 197 16.04 -9.11 2.07
N ALA A 198 15.61 -10.25 2.65
CA ALA A 198 15.39 -11.49 1.92
C ALA A 198 13.90 -11.65 1.61
N VAL A 199 13.56 -12.09 0.39
CA VAL A 199 12.17 -12.33 -0.04
C VAL A 199 12.02 -13.80 -0.40
N TYR A 200 11.06 -14.46 0.23
CA TYR A 200 10.80 -15.88 0.05
C TYR A 200 9.38 -16.15 -0.44
N ASN A 201 9.27 -17.00 -1.44
CA ASN A 201 8.01 -17.52 -1.93
C ASN A 201 7.60 -18.79 -1.18
N ALA A 202 6.55 -18.72 -0.37
CA ALA A 202 5.95 -19.86 0.31
C ALA A 202 4.63 -20.32 -0.37
N THR A 203 4.31 -19.80 -1.56
CA THR A 203 3.12 -20.17 -2.35
C THR A 203 3.48 -21.28 -3.37
N ASP A 204 2.45 -21.81 -4.03
CA ASP A 204 2.63 -22.74 -5.16
C ASP A 204 2.82 -22.02 -6.51
N ALA A 205 2.63 -20.70 -6.56
CA ALA A 205 2.82 -19.92 -7.77
C ALA A 205 4.30 -19.61 -8.00
N GLU A 206 4.78 -19.82 -9.21
CA GLU A 206 6.16 -19.53 -9.59
C GLU A 206 6.41 -18.03 -9.72
N GLY A 207 7.63 -17.58 -9.40
CA GLY A 207 8.10 -16.22 -9.66
C GLY A 207 7.59 -15.15 -8.69
N VAL A 208 6.81 -15.51 -7.66
CA VAL A 208 6.24 -14.55 -6.69
C VAL A 208 7.34 -13.78 -5.96
N ALA A 209 8.38 -14.48 -5.43
CA ALA A 209 9.48 -13.79 -4.74
C ALA A 209 10.17 -12.77 -5.66
N GLY A 210 10.48 -13.14 -6.92
CA GLY A 210 11.08 -12.24 -7.88
C GLY A 210 10.19 -11.04 -8.23
N THR A 211 8.88 -11.23 -8.28
CA THR A 211 7.93 -10.13 -8.52
C THR A 211 7.90 -9.15 -7.34
N VAL A 212 7.83 -9.66 -6.11
CA VAL A 212 7.87 -8.83 -4.90
C VAL A 212 9.21 -8.12 -4.77
N SER A 213 10.33 -8.83 -5.03
CA SER A 213 11.67 -8.23 -5.01
C SER A 213 11.77 -7.02 -5.94
N ARG A 214 11.33 -7.14 -7.19
CA ARG A 214 11.32 -6.01 -8.14
C ARG A 214 10.49 -4.83 -7.63
N MET A 215 9.29 -5.08 -7.09
CA MET A 215 8.47 -4.01 -6.51
C MET A 215 9.21 -3.27 -5.38
N LEU A 216 9.91 -4.02 -4.52
CA LEU A 216 10.67 -3.46 -3.42
C LEU A 216 11.90 -2.70 -3.89
N GLU A 217 12.67 -3.25 -4.84
CA GLU A 217 13.85 -2.61 -5.43
C GLU A 217 13.50 -1.31 -6.15
N ASN A 218 12.35 -1.26 -6.83
CA ASN A 218 11.89 -0.06 -7.52
C ASN A 218 11.53 1.11 -6.60
N ILE A 219 11.37 0.86 -5.29
CA ILE A 219 11.20 1.90 -4.26
C ILE A 219 12.43 2.10 -3.39
N GLY A 220 13.55 1.44 -3.71
CA GLY A 220 14.85 1.63 -3.05
C GLY A 220 15.18 0.62 -1.94
N VAL A 221 14.38 -0.46 -1.76
CA VAL A 221 14.74 -1.54 -0.82
C VAL A 221 15.89 -2.35 -1.38
N ARG A 222 16.90 -2.64 -0.56
CA ARG A 222 17.99 -3.53 -0.91
C ARG A 222 17.60 -4.98 -0.69
N VAL A 223 17.16 -5.66 -1.76
CA VAL A 223 16.88 -7.11 -1.73
C VAL A 223 18.17 -7.87 -1.99
N VAL A 224 18.58 -8.70 -1.05
CA VAL A 224 19.84 -9.46 -1.11
C VAL A 224 19.64 -10.94 -1.41
N GLU A 225 18.42 -11.44 -1.24
CA GLU A 225 18.05 -12.82 -1.59
C GLU A 225 16.59 -12.88 -2.05
N SER A 226 16.34 -13.67 -3.10
CA SER A 226 15.00 -13.95 -3.61
C SER A 226 14.93 -15.44 -3.99
N SER A 227 14.17 -16.24 -3.23
CA SER A 227 14.13 -17.69 -3.41
C SER A 227 12.82 -18.32 -2.89
N ASN A 228 12.69 -19.64 -3.01
CA ASN A 228 11.57 -20.37 -2.43
C ASN A 228 11.79 -20.61 -0.93
N TRP A 229 10.69 -20.56 -0.17
CA TRP A 229 10.70 -20.85 1.26
C TRP A 229 10.78 -22.35 1.50
N ALA A 230 11.74 -22.78 2.34
CA ALA A 230 11.95 -24.19 2.69
C ALA A 230 11.27 -24.62 4.00
N GLY A 231 10.74 -23.67 4.78
CA GLY A 231 10.09 -23.94 6.06
C GLY A 231 8.58 -24.14 5.96
N ASP A 232 7.91 -24.09 7.11
CA ASP A 232 6.45 -24.15 7.19
C ASP A 232 5.84 -22.98 6.43
N ARG A 233 4.87 -23.27 5.58
CA ARG A 233 4.21 -22.27 4.72
C ARG A 233 3.20 -21.47 5.52
N PRO A 234 3.40 -20.14 5.69
CA PRO A 234 2.38 -19.29 6.29
C PRO A 234 1.19 -19.15 5.33
N THR A 235 0.00 -18.98 5.89
CA THR A 235 -1.23 -18.73 5.10
C THR A 235 -1.32 -17.32 4.54
N THR A 236 -0.55 -16.40 5.12
CA THR A 236 -0.49 -14.98 4.74
C THR A 236 0.97 -14.52 4.71
N CYS A 237 1.22 -13.30 4.24
CA CYS A 237 2.55 -12.71 4.30
C CYS A 237 3.05 -12.53 5.74
N VAL A 238 4.31 -12.92 6.02
CA VAL A 238 4.97 -12.74 7.32
C VAL A 238 6.33 -12.06 7.13
N ILE A 239 6.60 -11.03 7.93
CA ILE A 239 7.93 -10.42 8.02
C ILE A 239 8.59 -10.94 9.30
N VAL A 240 9.66 -11.68 9.18
CA VAL A 240 10.51 -12.12 10.31
C VAL A 240 11.64 -11.13 10.46
N THR A 241 11.74 -10.49 11.62
CA THR A 241 12.75 -9.44 11.87
C THR A 241 13.10 -9.35 13.35
N THR A 242 14.09 -8.53 13.70
CA THR A 242 14.46 -8.24 15.09
C THR A 242 13.60 -7.09 15.65
N ALA A 243 13.63 -6.92 16.98
CA ALA A 243 12.92 -5.81 17.62
C ALA A 243 13.42 -4.44 17.13
N SER A 244 14.73 -4.30 16.87
CA SER A 244 15.31 -3.05 16.37
C SER A 244 14.83 -2.68 14.97
N SER A 245 14.66 -3.67 14.08
CA SER A 245 14.27 -3.43 12.68
C SER A 245 12.75 -3.38 12.49
N SER A 246 11.95 -3.89 13.45
CA SER A 246 10.48 -4.00 13.31
C SER A 246 9.76 -2.65 13.15
N GLU A 247 10.32 -1.56 13.68
CA GLU A 247 9.74 -0.22 13.65
C GLU A 247 10.32 0.69 12.54
N THR A 248 11.23 0.17 11.73
CA THR A 248 11.83 0.92 10.61
C THR A 248 10.80 1.25 9.53
N VAL A 249 11.08 2.29 8.74
CA VAL A 249 10.21 2.69 7.62
C VAL A 249 10.10 1.55 6.61
N THR A 250 11.21 0.91 6.28
CA THR A 250 11.27 -0.22 5.33
C THR A 250 10.32 -1.35 5.74
N VAL A 251 10.43 -1.86 6.98
CA VAL A 251 9.58 -2.96 7.45
C VAL A 251 8.11 -2.56 7.50
N ARG A 252 7.80 -1.34 7.96
CA ARG A 252 6.43 -0.83 8.02
C ARG A 252 5.83 -0.64 6.62
N ARG A 253 6.60 -0.20 5.63
CA ARG A 253 6.16 -0.07 4.24
C ARG A 253 5.89 -1.43 3.62
N ILE A 254 6.78 -2.41 3.78
CA ILE A 254 6.56 -3.79 3.31
C ILE A 254 5.29 -4.37 3.92
N LYS A 255 5.13 -4.22 5.25
CA LYS A 255 3.91 -4.63 5.96
C LYS A 255 2.65 -4.01 5.35
N GLN A 256 2.69 -2.72 5.03
CA GLN A 256 1.55 -2.00 4.47
C GLN A 256 1.20 -2.51 3.07
N PHE A 257 2.18 -2.63 2.17
CA PHE A 257 1.95 -3.02 0.78
C PHE A 257 1.43 -4.45 0.62
N PHE A 258 1.95 -5.38 1.41
CA PHE A 258 1.64 -6.80 1.26
C PHE A 258 0.77 -7.34 2.41
N HIS A 259 0.25 -6.46 3.28
CA HIS A 259 -0.58 -6.82 4.43
C HIS A 259 0.06 -7.90 5.32
N CYS A 260 1.39 -7.85 5.47
CA CYS A 260 2.14 -8.82 6.24
C CYS A 260 1.92 -8.65 7.75
N THR A 261 2.00 -9.76 8.48
CA THR A 261 2.18 -9.73 9.93
C THR A 261 3.67 -9.68 10.28
N ILE A 262 4.03 -9.04 11.40
CA ILE A 262 5.42 -8.99 11.86
C ILE A 262 5.62 -10.04 12.94
N ALA A 263 6.62 -10.90 12.75
CA ALA A 263 7.10 -11.87 13.72
C ALA A 263 8.49 -11.44 14.21
N VAL A 264 8.55 -10.89 15.42
CA VAL A 264 9.81 -10.47 16.03
C VAL A 264 10.54 -11.69 16.62
N ARG A 265 11.81 -11.84 16.27
CA ARG A 265 12.73 -12.86 16.83
C ARG A 265 13.94 -12.18 17.45
N GLU A 266 14.54 -12.85 18.44
CA GLU A 266 15.76 -12.36 19.08
C GLU A 266 16.94 -12.41 18.10
N GLU A 267 16.99 -13.45 17.26
CA GLU A 267 18.04 -13.65 16.26
C GLU A 267 17.43 -14.04 14.92
N ILE A 268 17.97 -13.49 13.86
CA ILE A 268 17.77 -13.87 12.47
C ILE A 268 19.14 -14.05 11.83
N PRO A 269 19.28 -14.77 10.67
CA PRO A 269 20.57 -14.89 9.99
C PRO A 269 21.25 -13.53 9.79
N GLU A 270 22.48 -13.38 10.24
CA GLU A 270 23.24 -12.09 10.28
C GLU A 270 23.31 -11.33 8.94
N ARG A 271 23.14 -12.04 7.83
CA ARG A 271 23.12 -11.43 6.48
C ARG A 271 21.84 -10.69 6.13
N PHE A 272 20.81 -10.76 6.97
CA PHE A 272 19.51 -10.11 6.76
C PHE A 272 19.11 -9.28 7.96
N ASP A 273 18.44 -8.15 7.69
CA ASP A 273 17.76 -7.35 8.71
C ASP A 273 16.27 -7.73 8.81
N ALA A 274 15.70 -8.27 7.71
CA ALA A 274 14.37 -8.87 7.71
C ALA A 274 14.22 -9.91 6.59
N GLN A 275 13.31 -10.86 6.83
CA GLN A 275 12.89 -11.89 5.88
C GLN A 275 11.40 -11.70 5.59
N VAL A 276 11.03 -11.52 4.34
CA VAL A 276 9.64 -11.40 3.89
C VAL A 276 9.23 -12.75 3.29
N VAL A 277 8.34 -13.46 3.97
CA VAL A 277 7.82 -14.76 3.54
C VAL A 277 6.42 -14.57 3.00
N ILE A 278 6.27 -14.73 1.69
CA ILE A 278 4.99 -14.54 1.01
C ILE A 278 4.21 -15.84 1.03
N GLY A 279 3.16 -15.89 1.87
CA GLY A 279 2.15 -16.95 1.85
C GLY A 279 0.81 -16.36 1.41
N GLY A 280 0.01 -17.08 0.64
CA GLY A 280 -1.30 -16.61 0.19
C GLY A 280 -1.20 -15.44 -0.80
N TRP A 281 -0.77 -15.73 -2.03
CA TRP A 281 -0.64 -14.75 -3.12
C TRP A 281 -1.84 -14.82 -4.07
#